data_ce05e1c05eae661a69fba8c2dc7c99a4
#
_entry.id   ce05e1c05eae661a69fba8c2dc7c99a4
#
_cell.length_a   1.000
_cell.length_b   1.000
_cell.length_c   1.000
_cell.angle_alpha   90.00
_cell.angle_beta   90.00
_cell.angle_gamma   90.00
#
_symmetry.space_group_name_H-M   'P 1'
#
loop_
_entity.id
_entity.type
_entity.pdbx_description
1 polymer ?
#
loop_
_entity_poly.entity_id
_entity_poly.type
_entity_poly.pdbx_seq_one_letter_code
_entity_poly.pdbx_strand_id
1 'polypeptide(L)'
;VEVTPGEDSRAIVVDLGDLATGLGRGASVAIAGVCLTAVEIDGSRVRFEIMGETLERTTLGNFQAGSEVNIERSAKVGDEIGGHRVSGHVAGRARISKIERPEGNCVMTFVCESDWMQYILPKGFIALDGCSLTVVDVGNTPPPGGASWFTAHFIPETLRITTFGIKKVGDEVNLEIDPETQTIVETVRRYLESHGPQHLS
;
A
#
# COMPACT_ATOMS: atom_id res chain seq x y z
N VAL A 1 4.90 -15.63 7.53
CA VAL A 1 3.63 -16.01 6.85
C VAL A 1 3.65 -17.49 6.53
N GLU A 2 2.52 -18.18 6.71
CA GLU A 2 2.24 -19.52 6.15
C GLU A 2 1.08 -19.38 5.16
N VAL A 3 1.04 -20.24 4.14
CA VAL A 3 0.09 -20.12 3.04
C VAL A 3 -0.62 -21.42 2.79
N THR A 4 -1.96 -21.38 2.72
CA THR A 4 -2.79 -22.52 2.33
C THR A 4 -3.63 -22.13 1.11
N PRO A 5 -3.43 -22.76 -0.06
CA PRO A 5 -4.24 -22.47 -1.25
C PRO A 5 -5.68 -22.99 -1.09
N GLY A 6 -6.64 -22.27 -1.69
CA GLY A 6 -8.03 -22.66 -1.88
C GLY A 6 -8.41 -22.54 -3.36
N GLU A 7 -9.63 -22.91 -3.75
CA GLU A 7 -10.08 -22.89 -5.16
C GLU A 7 -10.11 -21.45 -5.72
N ASP A 8 -10.85 -20.54 -5.09
CA ASP A 8 -10.96 -19.11 -5.45
C ASP A 8 -10.51 -18.18 -4.33
N SER A 9 -9.74 -18.69 -3.37
CA SER A 9 -9.29 -17.96 -2.21
C SER A 9 -7.95 -18.51 -1.73
N ARG A 10 -7.34 -17.81 -0.78
CA ARG A 10 -6.12 -18.25 -0.12
C ARG A 10 -6.25 -17.94 1.37
N ALA A 11 -5.85 -18.87 2.22
CA ALA A 11 -5.67 -18.57 3.63
C ALA A 11 -4.19 -18.33 3.91
N ILE A 12 -3.91 -17.32 4.73
CA ILE A 12 -2.59 -17.08 5.29
C ILE A 12 -2.65 -17.11 6.80
N VAL A 13 -1.60 -17.61 7.43
CA VAL A 13 -1.38 -17.47 8.87
C VAL A 13 -0.16 -16.58 9.06
N VAL A 14 -0.35 -15.49 9.80
CA VAL A 14 0.70 -14.52 10.08
C VAL A 14 0.98 -14.52 11.57
N ASP A 15 2.24 -14.58 11.94
CA ASP A 15 2.66 -14.35 13.32
C ASP A 15 2.69 -12.84 13.57
N LEU A 16 1.78 -12.36 14.41
CA LEU A 16 1.66 -10.94 14.75
C LEU A 16 2.51 -10.54 15.97
N GLY A 17 3.15 -11.50 16.62
CA GLY A 17 3.89 -11.25 17.85
C GLY A 17 3.01 -10.57 18.91
N ASP A 18 3.55 -9.54 19.55
CA ASP A 18 2.84 -8.77 20.60
C ASP A 18 1.58 -8.06 20.09
N LEU A 19 1.49 -7.80 18.78
CA LEU A 19 0.32 -7.18 18.17
C LEU A 19 -0.93 -8.08 18.22
N ALA A 20 -0.79 -9.38 18.48
CA ALA A 20 -1.92 -10.29 18.70
C ALA A 20 -2.60 -10.07 20.06
N THR A 21 -1.93 -9.42 21.02
CA THR A 21 -2.47 -9.23 22.37
C THR A 21 -3.77 -8.44 22.35
N GLY A 22 -4.85 -9.05 22.86
CA GLY A 22 -6.17 -8.44 22.89
C GLY A 22 -6.83 -8.28 21.50
N LEU A 23 -6.30 -8.95 20.47
CA LEU A 23 -6.97 -9.04 19.17
C LEU A 23 -8.18 -9.97 19.30
N GLY A 24 -9.33 -9.54 18.82
CA GLY A 24 -10.53 -10.36 18.76
C GLY A 24 -10.75 -10.96 17.36
N ARG A 25 -11.40 -12.12 17.29
CA ARG A 25 -11.91 -12.65 16.02
C ARG A 25 -12.86 -11.63 15.38
N GLY A 26 -12.75 -11.42 14.08
CA GLY A 26 -13.49 -10.39 13.34
C GLY A 26 -12.82 -9.01 13.36
N ALA A 27 -11.71 -8.83 14.10
CA ALA A 27 -10.96 -7.58 14.07
C ALA A 27 -10.20 -7.42 12.72
N SER A 28 -10.03 -6.18 12.29
CA SER A 28 -9.22 -5.86 11.11
C SER A 28 -7.76 -5.66 11.49
N VAL A 29 -6.89 -6.18 10.63
CA VAL A 29 -5.43 -6.00 10.67
C VAL A 29 -4.95 -5.73 9.26
N ALA A 30 -4.12 -4.72 9.07
CA ALA A 30 -3.47 -4.47 7.79
C ALA A 30 -2.23 -5.38 7.65
N ILE A 31 -2.20 -6.18 6.60
CA ILE A 31 -1.07 -7.05 6.22
C ILE A 31 -0.50 -6.53 4.90
N ALA A 32 0.74 -6.07 4.92
CA ALA A 32 1.33 -5.34 3.80
C ALA A 32 0.39 -4.23 3.25
N GLY A 33 -0.27 -3.51 4.16
CA GLY A 33 -1.22 -2.44 3.83
C GLY A 33 -2.59 -2.91 3.35
N VAL A 34 -2.87 -4.21 3.29
CA VAL A 34 -4.20 -4.74 2.93
C VAL A 34 -5.01 -5.03 4.17
N CYS A 35 -6.17 -4.39 4.32
CA CYS A 35 -7.07 -4.63 5.44
C CYS A 35 -7.68 -6.03 5.34
N LEU A 36 -7.34 -6.90 6.29
CA LEU A 36 -7.84 -8.27 6.38
C LEU A 36 -8.55 -8.51 7.71
N THR A 37 -9.50 -9.42 7.70
CA THR A 37 -10.24 -9.80 8.90
C THR A 37 -9.65 -11.05 9.56
N ALA A 38 -9.33 -10.98 10.85
CA ALA A 38 -8.87 -12.12 11.64
C ALA A 38 -10.00 -13.15 11.79
N VAL A 39 -9.81 -14.34 11.23
CA VAL A 39 -10.84 -15.42 11.29
C VAL A 39 -10.55 -16.44 12.38
N GLU A 40 -9.29 -16.67 12.70
CA GLU A 40 -8.85 -17.57 13.77
C GLU A 40 -7.60 -17.00 14.45
N ILE A 41 -7.49 -17.17 15.76
CA ILE A 41 -6.39 -16.66 16.57
C ILE A 41 -5.91 -17.79 17.47
N ASP A 42 -4.63 -18.14 17.34
CA ASP A 42 -3.95 -19.12 18.18
C ASP A 42 -2.63 -18.50 18.71
N GLY A 43 -2.69 -17.95 19.91
CA GLY A 43 -1.59 -17.16 20.48
C GLY A 43 -1.27 -15.93 19.63
N SER A 44 -0.05 -15.85 19.13
CA SER A 44 0.37 -14.77 18.22
C SER A 44 0.05 -15.06 16.74
N ARG A 45 -0.35 -16.27 16.43
CA ARG A 45 -0.63 -16.72 15.06
C ARG A 45 -2.07 -16.43 14.69
N VAL A 46 -2.27 -15.65 13.67
CA VAL A 46 -3.60 -15.20 13.22
C VAL A 46 -3.82 -15.62 11.78
N ARG A 47 -4.97 -16.27 11.54
CA ARG A 47 -5.40 -16.68 10.22
C ARG A 47 -6.28 -15.63 9.58
N PHE A 48 -6.01 -15.38 8.31
CA PHE A 48 -6.79 -14.51 7.42
C PHE A 48 -7.21 -15.28 6.18
N GLU A 49 -8.39 -14.98 5.65
CA GLU A 49 -8.87 -15.49 4.37
C GLU A 49 -8.90 -14.37 3.34
N ILE A 50 -8.33 -14.63 2.16
CA ILE A 50 -8.13 -13.63 1.12
C ILE A 50 -8.87 -14.09 -0.12
N MET A 51 -9.79 -13.26 -0.61
CA MET A 51 -10.57 -13.54 -1.81
C MET A 51 -9.73 -13.36 -3.09
N GLY A 52 -10.10 -14.03 -4.17
CA GLY A 52 -9.39 -14.02 -5.44
C GLY A 52 -9.12 -12.61 -5.97
N GLU A 53 -10.10 -11.71 -5.96
CA GLU A 53 -9.92 -10.32 -6.39
C GLU A 53 -8.80 -9.60 -5.61
N THR A 54 -8.73 -9.80 -4.28
CA THR A 54 -7.67 -9.21 -3.45
C THR A 54 -6.30 -9.82 -3.79
N LEU A 55 -6.25 -11.12 -4.07
CA LEU A 55 -5.00 -11.79 -4.49
C LEU A 55 -4.49 -11.27 -5.83
N GLU A 56 -5.37 -10.98 -6.76
CA GLU A 56 -5.02 -10.44 -8.08
C GLU A 56 -4.54 -8.99 -8.02
N ARG A 57 -5.20 -8.16 -7.21
CA ARG A 57 -4.91 -6.73 -7.10
C ARG A 57 -3.71 -6.39 -6.22
N THR A 58 -3.34 -7.29 -5.31
CA THR A 58 -2.33 -7.03 -4.29
C THR A 58 -1.14 -7.98 -4.40
N THR A 59 -0.06 -7.65 -3.67
CA THR A 59 1.10 -8.54 -3.54
C THR A 59 0.84 -9.79 -2.71
N LEU A 60 -0.32 -9.89 -2.03
CA LEU A 60 -0.67 -11.06 -1.21
C LEU A 60 -0.73 -12.35 -2.02
N GLY A 61 -1.04 -12.26 -3.32
CA GLY A 61 -1.00 -13.37 -4.26
C GLY A 61 0.39 -14.01 -4.40
N ASN A 62 1.45 -13.24 -4.17
CA ASN A 62 2.85 -13.68 -4.31
C ASN A 62 3.46 -14.21 -3.01
N PHE A 63 2.73 -14.16 -1.87
CA PHE A 63 3.26 -14.60 -0.59
C PHE A 63 3.52 -16.10 -0.57
N GLN A 64 4.62 -16.46 0.09
CA GLN A 64 5.05 -17.83 0.32
C GLN A 64 5.32 -18.06 1.80
N ALA A 65 5.47 -19.31 2.20
CA ALA A 65 5.90 -19.61 3.56
C ALA A 65 7.26 -18.94 3.85
N GLY A 66 7.32 -18.23 4.97
CA GLY A 66 8.50 -17.46 5.38
C GLY A 66 8.52 -16.01 4.86
N SER A 67 7.54 -15.56 4.04
CA SER A 67 7.46 -14.14 3.65
C SER A 67 7.36 -13.23 4.88
N GLU A 68 8.14 -12.17 4.89
CA GLU A 68 8.05 -11.08 5.88
C GLU A 68 7.09 -10.01 5.37
N VAL A 69 6.28 -9.45 6.27
CA VAL A 69 5.22 -8.49 5.92
C VAL A 69 5.14 -7.37 6.95
N ASN A 70 4.77 -6.17 6.51
CA ASN A 70 4.38 -5.10 7.41
C ASN A 70 3.03 -5.45 8.04
N ILE A 71 2.87 -5.16 9.31
CA ILE A 71 1.67 -5.43 10.08
C ILE A 71 1.27 -4.16 10.83
N GLU A 72 -0.02 -3.79 10.73
CA GLU A 72 -0.57 -2.70 11.51
C GLU A 72 -1.97 -3.05 12.00
N ARG A 73 -2.25 -2.76 13.28
CA ARG A 73 -3.59 -2.89 13.85
C ARG A 73 -4.44 -1.68 13.54
N SER A 74 -5.75 -1.90 13.50
CA SER A 74 -6.69 -0.78 13.39
C SER A 74 -6.48 0.21 14.52
N ALA A 75 -6.39 1.51 14.16
CA ALA A 75 -6.30 2.60 15.10
C ALA A 75 -7.57 2.67 15.97
N LYS A 76 -7.40 3.08 17.22
CA LYS A 76 -8.48 3.34 18.18
C LYS A 76 -8.77 4.83 18.24
N VAL A 77 -9.95 5.16 18.73
CA VAL A 77 -10.27 6.58 19.03
C VAL A 77 -9.32 7.10 20.10
N GLY A 78 -8.59 8.15 19.75
CA GLY A 78 -7.61 8.78 20.66
C GLY A 78 -6.15 8.40 20.37
N ASP A 79 -5.91 7.46 19.45
CA ASP A 79 -4.54 7.17 19.01
C ASP A 79 -3.97 8.35 18.19
N GLU A 80 -2.66 8.54 18.26
CA GLU A 80 -1.95 9.50 17.43
C GLU A 80 -1.85 8.98 15.99
N ILE A 81 -2.17 9.83 15.02
CA ILE A 81 -2.04 9.51 13.60
C ILE A 81 -0.79 10.20 13.06
N GLY A 82 0.24 9.41 12.74
CA GLY A 82 1.45 9.86 12.07
C GLY A 82 1.30 9.78 10.54
N GLY A 83 1.54 10.90 9.84
CA GLY A 83 1.35 10.97 8.39
C GLY A 83 -0.11 11.19 8.01
N HIS A 84 -0.71 10.29 7.24
CA HIS A 84 -2.11 10.35 6.84
C HIS A 84 -2.88 9.11 7.31
N ARG A 85 -4.20 9.16 7.22
CA ARG A 85 -5.06 8.02 7.57
C ARG A 85 -4.99 6.97 6.46
N VAL A 86 -4.41 5.81 6.79
CA VAL A 86 -4.35 4.63 5.91
C VAL A 86 -5.55 3.73 6.23
N SER A 87 -6.29 3.32 5.21
CA SER A 87 -7.52 2.54 5.35
C SER A 87 -7.33 1.04 5.13
N GLY A 88 -6.25 0.66 4.46
CA GLY A 88 -5.99 -0.70 4.00
C GLY A 88 -6.73 -1.06 2.70
N HIS A 89 -7.25 -0.07 1.98
CA HIS A 89 -7.90 -0.27 0.68
C HIS A 89 -6.92 -0.01 -0.46
N VAL A 90 -6.21 -1.05 -0.81
CA VAL A 90 -5.19 -1.03 -1.87
C VAL A 90 -5.84 -0.79 -3.23
N ALA A 91 -5.37 0.23 -3.93
CA ALA A 91 -5.81 0.56 -5.29
C ALA A 91 -5.16 -0.35 -6.34
N GLY A 92 -3.90 -0.72 -6.13
CA GLY A 92 -3.14 -1.55 -7.03
C GLY A 92 -1.72 -1.80 -6.51
N ARG A 93 -0.79 -2.05 -7.43
CA ARG A 93 0.61 -2.34 -7.11
C ARG A 93 1.53 -1.32 -7.76
N ALA A 94 2.63 -1.01 -7.09
CA ALA A 94 3.75 -0.30 -7.66
C ALA A 94 5.00 -1.17 -7.62
N ARG A 95 5.90 -1.03 -8.60
CA ARG A 95 7.14 -1.78 -8.67
C ARG A 95 8.32 -0.85 -8.39
N ILE A 96 9.23 -1.28 -7.55
CA ILE A 96 10.49 -0.57 -7.29
C ILE A 96 11.37 -0.64 -8.55
N SER A 97 11.61 0.49 -9.18
CA SER A 97 12.44 0.58 -10.40
C SER A 97 13.86 1.01 -10.10
N LYS A 98 14.09 1.71 -8.99
CA LYS A 98 15.40 2.21 -8.58
C LYS A 98 15.49 2.35 -7.07
N ILE A 99 16.66 2.08 -6.50
CA ILE A 99 16.99 2.34 -5.10
C ILE A 99 18.34 3.07 -5.07
N GLU A 100 18.36 4.24 -4.47
CA GLU A 100 19.57 5.04 -4.24
C GLU A 100 19.77 5.22 -2.75
N ARG A 101 21.01 5.13 -2.29
CA ARG A 101 21.35 5.26 -0.87
C ARG A 101 22.38 6.39 -0.67
N PRO A 102 21.95 7.66 -0.83
CA PRO A 102 22.81 8.78 -0.44
C PRO A 102 23.05 8.73 1.07
N GLU A 103 24.10 9.41 1.52
CA GLU A 103 24.47 9.40 2.94
C GLU A 103 23.28 9.80 3.84
N GLY A 104 22.97 8.92 4.80
CA GLY A 104 21.89 9.13 5.78
C GLY A 104 20.46 9.00 5.26
N ASN A 105 20.24 8.58 4.00
CA ASN A 105 18.91 8.48 3.40
C ASN A 105 18.81 7.29 2.42
N CYS A 106 17.59 6.95 2.06
CA CYS A 106 17.29 6.00 0.98
C CYS A 106 16.17 6.56 0.12
N VAL A 107 16.44 6.68 -1.17
CA VAL A 107 15.45 7.14 -2.16
C VAL A 107 15.03 5.94 -3.00
N MET A 108 13.74 5.67 -3.05
CA MET A 108 13.18 4.63 -3.92
C MET A 108 12.30 5.27 -4.98
N THR A 109 12.47 4.82 -6.22
CA THR A 109 11.61 5.18 -7.35
C THR A 109 10.66 4.04 -7.61
N PHE A 110 9.38 4.35 -7.68
CA PHE A 110 8.28 3.42 -7.92
C PHE A 110 7.67 3.70 -9.28
N VAL A 111 7.35 2.64 -10.01
CA VAL A 111 6.59 2.68 -11.26
C VAL A 111 5.23 2.06 -11.02
N CYS A 112 4.18 2.72 -11.45
CA CYS A 112 2.81 2.26 -11.35
C CYS A 112 2.02 2.56 -12.62
N GLU A 113 0.77 2.13 -12.67
CA GLU A 113 -0.14 2.45 -13.77
C GLU A 113 -0.35 3.96 -13.88
N SER A 114 -0.41 4.47 -15.12
CA SER A 114 -0.53 5.90 -15.38
C SER A 114 -1.79 6.54 -14.79
N ASP A 115 -2.86 5.75 -14.67
CA ASP A 115 -4.15 6.21 -14.16
C ASP A 115 -4.10 6.62 -12.68
N TRP A 116 -3.15 6.09 -11.91
CA TRP A 116 -2.96 6.48 -10.51
C TRP A 116 -2.26 7.83 -10.35
N MET A 117 -1.51 8.29 -11.36
CA MET A 117 -0.68 9.50 -11.25
C MET A 117 -1.50 10.77 -11.02
N GLN A 118 -2.75 10.80 -11.42
CA GLN A 118 -3.64 11.94 -11.15
C GLN A 118 -3.89 12.16 -9.65
N TYR A 119 -3.67 11.15 -8.82
CA TYR A 119 -3.82 11.20 -7.37
C TYR A 119 -2.47 11.28 -6.63
N ILE A 120 -1.36 11.10 -7.33
CA ILE A 120 -0.01 11.07 -6.74
C ILE A 120 0.65 12.42 -6.99
N LEU A 121 0.60 13.28 -5.99
CA LEU A 121 1.04 14.68 -6.10
C LEU A 121 2.32 14.91 -5.30
N PRO A 122 3.28 15.73 -5.79
CA PRO A 122 4.45 16.13 -5.02
C PRO A 122 4.04 16.74 -3.68
N LYS A 123 4.67 16.31 -2.59
CA LYS A 123 4.34 16.67 -1.20
C LYS A 123 3.01 16.12 -0.67
N GLY A 124 2.25 15.40 -1.50
CA GLY A 124 1.09 14.63 -1.08
C GLY A 124 1.47 13.34 -0.36
N PHE A 125 0.47 12.64 0.17
CA PHE A 125 0.66 11.35 0.81
C PHE A 125 0.40 10.20 -0.16
N ILE A 126 1.06 9.08 0.12
CA ILE A 126 0.82 7.77 -0.48
C ILE A 126 1.05 6.70 0.58
N ALA A 127 0.28 5.62 0.60
CA ALA A 127 0.63 4.47 1.41
C ALA A 127 1.20 3.35 0.54
N LEU A 128 2.37 2.84 0.92
CA LEU A 128 3.03 1.70 0.27
C LEU A 128 3.25 0.59 1.29
N ASP A 129 2.75 -0.62 1.00
CA ASP A 129 2.72 -1.75 1.95
C ASP A 129 2.27 -1.32 3.36
N GLY A 130 1.31 -0.38 3.45
CA GLY A 130 0.74 0.18 4.68
C GLY A 130 1.53 1.34 5.31
N CYS A 131 2.71 1.65 4.80
CA CYS A 131 3.49 2.78 5.31
C CYS A 131 3.01 4.10 4.70
N SER A 132 2.59 5.07 5.53
CA SER A 132 2.34 6.44 5.11
C SER A 132 3.63 7.12 4.72
N LEU A 133 3.74 7.57 3.47
CA LEU A 133 4.93 8.19 2.91
C LEU A 133 4.59 9.51 2.23
N THR A 134 5.56 10.42 2.19
CA THR A 134 5.46 11.64 1.40
C THR A 134 6.01 11.41 0.01
N VAL A 135 5.23 11.74 -1.01
CA VAL A 135 5.69 11.79 -2.41
C VAL A 135 6.67 12.96 -2.57
N VAL A 136 7.84 12.69 -3.14
CA VAL A 136 8.85 13.75 -3.35
C VAL A 136 8.77 14.28 -4.77
N ASP A 137 9.04 13.43 -5.75
CA ASP A 137 8.99 13.77 -7.17
C ASP A 137 8.05 12.83 -7.91
N VAL A 138 7.48 13.34 -8.99
CA VAL A 138 6.61 12.56 -9.90
C VAL A 138 7.03 12.82 -11.34
N GLY A 139 6.83 11.86 -12.23
CA GLY A 139 7.11 12.07 -13.63
C GLY A 139 6.59 10.94 -14.51
N ASN A 140 6.67 11.21 -15.81
CA ASN A 140 6.38 10.24 -16.85
C ASN A 140 7.63 10.12 -17.74
N THR A 141 8.07 8.90 -17.98
CA THR A 141 9.13 8.66 -18.97
C THR A 141 8.52 8.78 -20.36
N PRO A 142 9.11 9.56 -21.28
CA PRO A 142 8.59 9.65 -22.66
C PRO A 142 8.57 8.29 -23.35
N PRO A 143 7.63 8.05 -24.31
CA PRO A 143 7.63 6.85 -25.15
C PRO A 143 8.93 6.70 -25.95
N PRO A 144 9.39 5.46 -26.27
CA PRO A 144 8.71 4.20 -26.04
C PRO A 144 9.10 3.56 -24.72
N GLY A 145 8.22 3.44 -23.79
CA GLY A 145 8.49 2.83 -22.50
C GLY A 145 7.83 3.59 -21.37
N GLY A 146 7.06 4.61 -21.71
CA GLY A 146 6.36 5.58 -20.88
C GLY A 146 5.79 5.05 -19.57
N ALA A 147 6.67 4.77 -18.61
CA ALA A 147 6.25 4.41 -17.27
C ALA A 147 6.05 5.67 -16.45
N SER A 148 4.92 5.76 -15.81
CA SER A 148 4.66 6.77 -14.78
C SER A 148 5.38 6.39 -13.51
N TRP A 149 6.05 7.33 -12.88
CA TRP A 149 6.85 7.07 -11.69
C TRP A 149 6.71 8.17 -10.65
N PHE A 150 6.99 7.80 -9.42
CA PHE A 150 7.14 8.73 -8.30
C PHE A 150 8.27 8.26 -7.38
N THR A 151 8.75 9.16 -6.52
CA THR A 151 9.78 8.84 -5.53
C THR A 151 9.28 9.06 -4.12
N ALA A 152 9.80 8.25 -3.19
CA ALA A 152 9.67 8.46 -1.75
C ALA A 152 11.05 8.32 -1.08
N HIS A 153 11.23 9.07 0.01
CA HIS A 153 12.44 9.03 0.82
C HIS A 153 12.18 8.25 2.11
N PHE A 154 13.11 7.37 2.44
CA PHE A 154 13.04 6.52 3.62
C PHE A 154 14.15 6.88 4.58
N ILE A 155 13.77 7.29 5.79
CA ILE A 155 14.71 7.48 6.89
C ILE A 155 15.19 6.12 7.43
N PRO A 156 16.36 6.05 8.08
CA PRO A 156 16.90 4.78 8.61
C PRO A 156 15.90 4.02 9.50
N GLU A 157 15.12 4.73 10.31
CA GLU A 157 14.15 4.09 11.19
C GLU A 157 13.04 3.37 10.40
N THR A 158 12.48 4.00 9.36
CA THR A 158 11.47 3.37 8.50
C THR A 158 12.02 2.09 7.85
N LEU A 159 13.27 2.11 7.37
CA LEU A 159 13.91 0.92 6.81
C LEU A 159 14.12 -0.18 7.85
N ARG A 160 14.36 0.19 9.11
CA ARG A 160 14.60 -0.74 10.20
C ARG A 160 13.34 -1.47 10.65
N ILE A 161 12.21 -0.75 10.73
CA ILE A 161 10.95 -1.28 11.31
C ILE A 161 9.98 -1.81 10.24
N THR A 162 10.31 -1.67 8.97
CA THR A 162 9.47 -2.12 7.86
C THR A 162 10.22 -3.03 6.91
N THR A 163 9.48 -3.72 6.05
CA THR A 163 10.06 -4.57 5.00
C THR A 163 10.81 -3.79 3.92
N PHE A 164 10.72 -2.45 3.89
CA PHE A 164 11.49 -1.64 2.93
C PHE A 164 13.00 -1.76 3.11
N GLY A 165 13.48 -2.13 4.30
CA GLY A 165 14.90 -2.39 4.55
C GLY A 165 15.48 -3.55 3.74
N ILE A 166 14.67 -4.54 3.38
CA ILE A 166 15.06 -5.75 2.65
C ILE A 166 14.58 -5.80 1.20
N LYS A 167 13.73 -4.85 0.78
CA LYS A 167 13.24 -4.73 -0.61
C LYS A 167 14.36 -4.45 -1.60
N LYS A 168 14.16 -4.92 -2.83
CA LYS A 168 15.10 -4.82 -3.96
C LYS A 168 14.42 -4.20 -5.17
N VAL A 169 15.22 -3.74 -6.11
CA VAL A 169 14.75 -3.34 -7.44
C VAL A 169 14.06 -4.54 -8.10
N GLY A 170 12.87 -4.29 -8.62
CA GLY A 170 11.99 -5.30 -9.20
C GLY A 170 10.88 -5.78 -8.27
N ASP A 171 11.01 -5.62 -6.94
CA ASP A 171 9.96 -5.99 -6.00
C ASP A 171 8.72 -5.11 -6.19
N GLU A 172 7.57 -5.73 -5.96
CA GLU A 172 6.28 -5.04 -5.93
C GLU A 172 5.89 -4.67 -4.50
N VAL A 173 5.12 -3.60 -4.38
CA VAL A 173 4.49 -3.12 -3.14
C VAL A 173 3.02 -2.80 -3.40
N ASN A 174 2.19 -2.97 -2.39
CA ASN A 174 0.80 -2.53 -2.43
C ASN A 174 0.73 -1.02 -2.36
N LEU A 175 -0.08 -0.41 -3.23
CA LEU A 175 -0.25 1.02 -3.32
C LEU A 175 -1.67 1.39 -2.92
N GLU A 176 -1.80 2.25 -1.92
CA GLU A 176 -3.06 2.87 -1.51
C GLU A 176 -2.99 4.36 -1.76
N ILE A 177 -3.97 4.88 -2.48
CA ILE A 177 -4.14 6.31 -2.74
C ILE A 177 -4.74 6.97 -1.50
N ASP A 178 -4.26 8.17 -1.16
CA ASP A 178 -4.89 8.97 -0.12
C ASP A 178 -6.36 9.27 -0.45
N PRO A 179 -7.31 8.81 0.37
CA PRO A 179 -8.74 8.95 0.07
C PRO A 179 -9.21 10.40 -0.02
N GLU A 180 -8.57 11.32 0.68
CA GLU A 180 -8.92 12.75 0.63
C GLU A 180 -8.51 13.32 -0.73
N THR A 181 -7.29 13.07 -1.17
CA THR A 181 -6.82 13.46 -2.51
C THR A 181 -7.69 12.84 -3.60
N GLN A 182 -7.99 11.55 -3.51
CA GLN A 182 -8.83 10.86 -4.47
C GLN A 182 -10.22 11.48 -4.55
N THR A 183 -10.85 11.73 -3.41
CA THR A 183 -12.19 12.34 -3.35
C THR A 183 -12.21 13.72 -3.99
N ILE A 184 -11.20 14.55 -3.71
CA ILE A 184 -11.11 15.91 -4.28
C ILE A 184 -10.96 15.82 -5.80
N VAL A 185 -10.02 15.05 -6.31
CA VAL A 185 -9.74 14.92 -7.75
C VAL A 185 -10.96 14.38 -8.48
N GLU A 186 -11.58 13.32 -7.98
CA GLU A 186 -12.79 12.73 -8.58
C GLU A 186 -13.99 13.69 -8.57
N THR A 187 -14.17 14.44 -7.49
CA THR A 187 -15.26 15.40 -7.38
C THR A 187 -15.09 16.54 -8.40
N VAL A 188 -13.88 17.09 -8.52
CA VAL A 188 -13.57 18.14 -9.48
C VAL A 188 -13.74 17.61 -10.91
N ARG A 189 -13.24 16.42 -11.21
CA ARG A 189 -13.38 15.80 -12.53
C ARG A 189 -14.86 15.67 -12.92
N ARG A 190 -15.68 15.06 -12.07
CA ARG A 190 -17.13 14.90 -12.31
C ARG A 190 -17.85 16.24 -12.47
N TYR A 191 -17.47 17.24 -11.68
CA TYR A 191 -18.05 18.58 -11.81
C TYR A 191 -17.73 19.20 -13.17
N LEU A 192 -16.48 19.11 -13.63
CA LEU A 192 -16.06 19.64 -14.94
C LEU A 192 -16.70 18.86 -16.10
N GLU A 193 -16.87 17.55 -15.99
CA GLU A 193 -17.57 16.73 -16.98
C GLU A 193 -19.06 17.11 -17.10
N SER A 194 -19.70 17.46 -15.98
CA SER A 194 -21.12 17.82 -15.95
C SER A 194 -21.41 19.29 -16.23
N HIS A 195 -20.45 20.20 -16.01
CA HIS A 195 -20.61 21.66 -16.14
C HIS A 195 -19.51 22.30 -16.99
N GLY A 196 -18.62 21.52 -17.61
CA GLY A 196 -17.63 22.02 -18.54
C GLY A 196 -18.29 22.73 -19.73
N PRO A 197 -17.59 23.61 -20.44
CA PRO A 197 -18.17 24.40 -21.51
C PRO A 197 -18.74 23.46 -22.57
N GLN A 198 -20.06 23.32 -22.55
CA GLN A 198 -20.81 22.77 -23.67
C GLN A 198 -20.67 23.75 -24.81
N HIS A 199 -19.78 23.46 -25.74
CA HIS A 199 -19.76 23.96 -27.10
C HIS A 199 -19.79 25.49 -27.27
N LEU A 200 -18.64 26.11 -27.36
CA LEU A 200 -18.47 27.17 -28.32
C LEU A 200 -18.33 26.50 -29.69
N SER A 201 -19.47 26.19 -30.29
CA SER A 201 -19.60 25.88 -31.71
C SER A 201 -19.73 27.17 -32.50
#